data_3687f7ca3c0f13f1f36afe05fadbd40b
#
_entry.id   3687f7ca3c0f13f1f36afe05fadbd40b
#
_cell.length_a   1.000
_cell.length_b   1.000
_cell.length_c   1.000
_cell.angle_alpha   90.00
_cell.angle_beta   90.00
_cell.angle_gamma   90.00
#
_symmetry.space_group_name_H-M   'P 1'
#
loop_
_entity.id
_entity.type
_entity.pdbx_description
1 polymer ?
#
loop_
_entity_poly.entity_id
_entity_poly.type
_entity_poly.pdbx_seq_one_letter_code
_entity_poly.pdbx_strand_id
1 'polypeptide(L)'
;MISAIILAAGEASRMGRLKQLLPWGESTILGTVINNIQESELDGQVRVVLGAESERIKAELSDYNCQFLTNPDYTRGMFSSVMIGIKDLPQDTTGLLFMLADQPLVTTDIYNQLINYFKKEEPLLLVPSYNQRRGHPLIISAELIPEIYKLREDGVPEGGLRALLDKYEDEIEYYNLDQEGVIIDLDYYEDYQKYYSDHHS
;
A
#
# COMPACT_ATOMS: atom_id res chain seq x y z
N MET A 1 14.40 10.05 2.98
CA MET A 1 13.33 9.33 3.74
C MET A 1 12.40 8.57 2.80
N ILE A 2 11.86 7.42 3.23
CA ILE A 2 10.82 6.66 2.51
C ILE A 2 9.46 6.99 3.16
N SER A 3 8.49 7.49 2.37
CA SER A 3 7.12 7.73 2.85
C SER A 3 6.22 6.56 2.46
N ALA A 4 5.47 6.02 3.42
CA ALA A 4 4.50 4.96 3.19
C ALA A 4 3.12 5.53 2.81
N ILE A 5 2.50 4.97 1.77
CA ILE A 5 1.19 5.37 1.26
C ILE A 5 0.30 4.13 1.22
N ILE A 6 -0.65 4.06 2.15
CA ILE A 6 -1.62 2.97 2.23
C ILE A 6 -2.85 3.35 1.42
N LEU A 7 -3.14 2.59 0.37
CA LEU A 7 -4.30 2.78 -0.49
C LEU A 7 -5.51 2.06 0.11
N ALA A 8 -6.41 2.80 0.76
CA ALA A 8 -7.54 2.29 1.52
C ALA A 8 -8.90 2.85 1.05
N ALA A 9 -8.96 3.38 -0.18
CA ALA A 9 -10.13 4.10 -0.69
C ALA A 9 -11.20 3.21 -1.35
N GLY A 10 -11.01 1.90 -1.43
CA GLY A 10 -11.93 0.96 -2.05
C GLY A 10 -13.26 0.81 -1.32
N GLU A 11 -14.35 0.58 -2.05
CA GLU A 11 -15.73 0.46 -1.52
C GLU A 11 -16.02 -0.85 -0.79
N ALA A 12 -15.11 -1.82 -0.74
CA ALA A 12 -15.34 -3.15 -0.15
C ALA A 12 -16.67 -3.84 -0.59
N SER A 13 -17.15 -3.53 -1.81
CA SER A 13 -18.45 -3.96 -2.32
C SER A 13 -18.63 -5.48 -2.38
N ARG A 14 -17.54 -6.22 -2.64
CA ARG A 14 -17.55 -7.68 -2.75
C ARG A 14 -17.77 -8.40 -1.42
N MET A 15 -17.35 -7.81 -0.30
CA MET A 15 -17.52 -8.40 1.02
C MET A 15 -18.84 -8.00 1.68
N GLY A 16 -19.58 -7.02 1.13
CA GLY A 16 -20.81 -6.47 1.73
C GLY A 16 -20.61 -5.82 3.11
N ARG A 17 -19.35 -5.63 3.51
CA ARG A 17 -18.92 -5.05 4.79
C ARG A 17 -17.69 -4.19 4.55
N LEU A 18 -17.46 -3.23 5.43
CA LEU A 18 -16.28 -2.38 5.42
C LEU A 18 -15.05 -3.21 5.83
N LYS A 19 -14.37 -3.81 4.83
CA LYS A 19 -13.28 -4.78 5.06
C LYS A 19 -12.13 -4.19 5.88
N GLN A 20 -11.86 -2.90 5.73
CA GLN A 20 -10.81 -2.20 6.47
C GLN A 20 -10.97 -2.30 7.99
N LEU A 21 -12.22 -2.38 8.48
CA LEU A 21 -12.56 -2.45 9.90
C LEU A 21 -12.96 -3.86 10.36
N LEU A 22 -12.82 -4.90 9.54
CA LEU A 22 -13.00 -6.27 10.02
C LEU A 22 -11.92 -6.62 11.05
N PRO A 23 -12.27 -7.35 12.13
CA PRO A 23 -11.31 -7.78 13.13
C PRO A 23 -10.12 -8.54 12.53
N TRP A 24 -8.92 -8.28 13.04
CA TRP A 24 -7.72 -9.04 12.72
C TRP A 24 -6.83 -9.12 13.97
N GLY A 25 -6.93 -10.24 14.68
CA GLY A 25 -6.36 -10.38 16.02
C GLY A 25 -6.95 -9.35 16.99
N GLU A 26 -6.08 -8.58 17.64
CA GLU A 26 -6.46 -7.52 18.58
C GLU A 26 -6.77 -6.17 17.89
N SER A 27 -6.69 -6.12 16.56
CA SER A 27 -6.88 -4.91 15.78
C SER A 27 -7.92 -5.11 14.66
N THR A 28 -7.87 -4.28 13.63
CA THR A 28 -8.62 -4.44 12.38
C THR A 28 -7.65 -4.76 11.23
N ILE A 29 -8.15 -5.17 10.06
CA ILE A 29 -7.31 -5.41 8.88
C ILE A 29 -6.44 -4.19 8.60
N LEU A 30 -7.03 -2.99 8.45
CA LEU A 30 -6.25 -1.77 8.18
C LEU A 30 -5.40 -1.35 9.37
N GLY A 31 -5.88 -1.50 10.61
CA GLY A 31 -5.11 -1.23 11.81
C GLY A 31 -3.85 -2.08 11.89
N THR A 32 -3.93 -3.37 11.52
CA THR A 32 -2.76 -4.26 11.45
C THR A 32 -1.76 -3.81 10.39
N VAL A 33 -2.24 -3.43 9.19
CA VAL A 33 -1.36 -2.88 8.14
C VAL A 33 -0.62 -1.63 8.62
N ILE A 34 -1.33 -0.71 9.33
CA ILE A 34 -0.72 0.49 9.90
C ILE A 34 0.29 0.13 10.99
N ASN A 35 -0.04 -0.78 11.94
CA ASN A 35 0.88 -1.21 12.98
C ASN A 35 2.16 -1.80 12.40
N ASN A 36 2.04 -2.74 11.46
CA ASN A 36 3.19 -3.43 10.88
C ASN A 36 4.18 -2.45 10.22
N ILE A 37 3.69 -1.40 9.55
CA ILE A 37 4.58 -0.40 8.94
C ILE A 37 5.12 0.59 9.99
N GLN A 38 4.37 0.94 11.03
CA GLN A 38 4.84 1.82 12.09
C GLN A 38 5.90 1.17 12.97
N GLU A 39 5.85 -0.15 13.15
CA GLU A 39 6.85 -0.93 13.87
C GLU A 39 8.11 -1.23 13.04
N SER A 40 8.09 -0.89 11.74
CA SER A 40 9.22 -1.12 10.84
C SER A 40 10.29 -0.02 10.94
N GLU A 41 11.37 -0.20 10.19
CA GLU A 41 12.47 0.78 10.05
C GLU A 41 12.13 1.93 9.08
N LEU A 42 10.84 2.21 8.89
CA LEU A 42 10.38 3.35 8.10
C LEU A 42 10.84 4.65 8.76
N ASP A 43 11.45 5.53 7.97
CA ASP A 43 11.98 6.82 8.45
C ASP A 43 11.17 8.03 7.99
N GLY A 44 10.10 7.79 7.24
CA GLY A 44 9.19 8.82 6.73
C GLY A 44 7.79 8.75 7.31
N GLN A 45 6.85 9.41 6.64
CA GLN A 45 5.46 9.49 7.07
C GLN A 45 4.67 8.24 6.67
N VAL A 46 3.69 7.88 7.51
CA VAL A 46 2.63 6.94 7.14
C VAL A 46 1.39 7.74 6.74
N ARG A 47 0.96 7.59 5.50
CA ARG A 47 -0.20 8.27 4.89
C ARG A 47 -1.24 7.24 4.49
N VAL A 48 -2.48 7.42 4.96
CA VAL A 48 -3.59 6.52 4.66
C VAL A 48 -4.59 7.25 3.78
N VAL A 49 -4.76 6.80 2.54
CA VAL A 49 -5.69 7.42 1.59
C VAL A 49 -7.02 6.69 1.65
N LEU A 50 -8.05 7.38 2.13
CA LEU A 50 -9.40 6.90 2.32
C LEU A 50 -10.34 7.41 1.23
N GLY A 51 -11.41 6.66 0.94
CA GLY A 51 -12.47 7.02 0.01
C GLY A 51 -13.85 6.87 0.64
N ALA A 52 -14.53 5.77 0.33
CA ALA A 52 -15.80 5.42 0.95
C ALA A 52 -15.66 5.34 2.48
N GLU A 53 -16.68 5.78 3.20
CA GLU A 53 -16.75 5.70 4.68
C GLU A 53 -15.54 6.33 5.42
N SER A 54 -14.87 7.32 4.80
CA SER A 54 -13.64 7.91 5.31
C SER A 54 -13.76 8.42 6.76
N GLU A 55 -14.86 9.07 7.11
CA GLU A 55 -15.06 9.62 8.46
C GLU A 55 -15.21 8.52 9.53
N ARG A 56 -15.85 7.42 9.16
CA ARG A 56 -15.98 6.25 10.05
C ARG A 56 -14.64 5.57 10.28
N ILE A 57 -13.86 5.35 9.21
CA ILE A 57 -12.53 4.74 9.30
C ILE A 57 -11.60 5.63 10.13
N LYS A 58 -11.59 6.95 9.91
CA LYS A 58 -10.80 7.90 10.70
C LYS A 58 -11.15 7.86 12.18
N ALA A 59 -12.45 7.79 12.51
CA ALA A 59 -12.89 7.76 13.90
C ALA A 59 -12.41 6.50 14.62
N GLU A 60 -12.50 5.34 13.97
CA GLU A 60 -12.07 4.04 14.53
C GLU A 60 -10.55 3.91 14.65
N LEU A 61 -9.80 4.59 13.79
CA LEU A 61 -8.34 4.50 13.74
C LEU A 61 -7.65 5.80 14.17
N SER A 62 -8.34 6.63 14.98
CA SER A 62 -7.83 7.95 15.41
C SER A 62 -6.56 7.89 16.26
N ASP A 63 -6.33 6.78 16.96
CA ASP A 63 -5.18 6.60 17.85
C ASP A 63 -3.88 6.24 17.12
N TYR A 64 -3.97 5.92 15.83
CA TYR A 64 -2.79 5.61 15.02
C TYR A 64 -2.04 6.89 14.60
N ASN A 65 -0.72 6.87 14.73
CA ASN A 65 0.14 8.00 14.33
C ASN A 65 0.36 8.03 12.81
N CYS A 66 -0.70 8.34 12.05
CA CYS A 66 -0.64 8.44 10.60
C CYS A 66 -1.46 9.63 10.07
N GLN A 67 -1.14 10.06 8.84
CA GLN A 67 -1.90 11.13 8.18
C GLN A 67 -3.03 10.51 7.35
N PHE A 68 -4.28 10.74 7.77
CA PHE A 68 -5.45 10.36 6.98
C PHE A 68 -5.74 11.42 5.91
N LEU A 69 -5.79 10.98 4.64
CA LEU A 69 -6.11 11.78 3.47
C LEU A 69 -7.42 11.28 2.86
N THR A 70 -8.35 12.17 2.56
CA THR A 70 -9.60 11.79 1.89
C THR A 70 -9.50 12.01 0.40
N ASN A 71 -9.79 10.97 -0.39
CA ASN A 71 -9.94 11.04 -1.83
C ASN A 71 -11.43 11.17 -2.20
N PRO A 72 -11.93 12.35 -2.59
CA PRO A 72 -13.33 12.50 -3.00
C PRO A 72 -13.64 11.83 -4.36
N ASP A 73 -12.60 11.60 -5.17
CA ASP A 73 -12.69 11.01 -6.51
C ASP A 73 -12.38 9.52 -6.53
N TYR A 74 -12.51 8.80 -5.40
CA TYR A 74 -12.12 7.39 -5.27
C TYR A 74 -12.80 6.46 -6.30
N THR A 75 -14.01 6.81 -6.74
CA THR A 75 -14.76 6.06 -7.78
C THR A 75 -14.08 6.08 -9.15
N ARG A 76 -13.11 7.00 -9.37
CA ARG A 76 -12.30 7.06 -10.60
C ARG A 76 -11.17 6.03 -10.64
N GLY A 77 -11.09 5.15 -9.64
CA GLY A 77 -10.11 4.08 -9.56
C GLY A 77 -8.89 4.40 -8.69
N MET A 78 -8.08 3.37 -8.46
CA MET A 78 -6.94 3.37 -7.54
C MET A 78 -5.93 4.50 -7.82
N PHE A 79 -5.71 4.85 -9.09
CA PHE A 79 -4.76 5.91 -9.45
C PHE A 79 -5.14 7.28 -8.89
N SER A 80 -6.44 7.58 -8.73
CA SER A 80 -6.88 8.82 -8.06
C SER A 80 -6.39 8.88 -6.61
N SER A 81 -6.33 7.74 -5.92
CA SER A 81 -5.81 7.63 -4.55
C SER A 81 -4.28 7.76 -4.51
N VAL A 82 -3.57 7.23 -5.50
CA VAL A 82 -2.13 7.46 -5.66
C VAL A 82 -1.83 8.96 -5.73
N MET A 83 -2.59 9.71 -6.56
CA MET A 83 -2.41 11.16 -6.73
C MET A 83 -2.64 11.95 -5.43
N ILE A 84 -3.59 11.53 -4.59
CA ILE A 84 -3.80 12.12 -3.26
C ILE A 84 -2.64 11.74 -2.32
N GLY A 85 -2.18 10.48 -2.36
CA GLY A 85 -1.11 9.97 -1.52
C GLY A 85 0.23 10.67 -1.74
N ILE A 86 0.56 11.04 -2.98
CA ILE A 86 1.85 11.68 -3.32
C ILE A 86 1.81 13.23 -3.25
N LYS A 87 0.65 13.81 -2.95
CA LYS A 87 0.53 15.27 -2.85
C LYS A 87 1.19 15.80 -1.57
N ASP A 88 1.91 16.92 -1.67
CA ASP A 88 2.51 17.62 -0.53
C ASP A 88 3.42 16.70 0.34
N LEU A 89 4.24 15.88 -0.32
CA LEU A 89 5.25 15.06 0.34
C LEU A 89 6.39 15.93 0.92
N PRO A 90 7.08 15.47 1.99
CA PRO A 90 8.30 16.11 2.46
C PRO A 90 9.35 16.21 1.34
N GLN A 91 10.10 17.33 1.32
CA GLN A 91 11.08 17.59 0.26
C GLN A 91 12.25 16.59 0.24
N ASP A 92 12.53 15.95 1.35
CA ASP A 92 13.58 14.95 1.52
C ASP A 92 13.08 13.51 1.32
N THR A 93 11.86 13.33 0.77
CA THR A 93 11.36 12.04 0.36
C THR A 93 12.19 11.49 -0.80
N THR A 94 12.81 10.33 -0.62
CA THR A 94 13.62 9.63 -1.64
C THR A 94 12.92 8.40 -2.20
N GLY A 95 11.93 7.84 -1.48
CA GLY A 95 11.17 6.66 -1.88
C GLY A 95 9.71 6.72 -1.46
N LEU A 96 8.85 6.11 -2.25
CA LEU A 96 7.41 5.97 -2.04
C LEU A 96 7.06 4.50 -1.88
N LEU A 97 6.67 4.08 -0.68
CA LEU A 97 6.25 2.71 -0.41
C LEU A 97 4.73 2.63 -0.52
N PHE A 98 4.23 2.07 -1.62
CA PHE A 98 2.80 1.89 -1.88
C PHE A 98 2.30 0.56 -1.32
N MET A 99 1.33 0.62 -0.44
CA MET A 99 0.75 -0.49 0.29
C MET A 99 -0.74 -0.63 0.02
N LEU A 100 -1.26 -1.85 0.11
CA LEU A 100 -2.69 -2.12 0.03
C LEU A 100 -3.27 -2.32 1.44
N ALA A 101 -4.45 -1.75 1.67
CA ALA A 101 -5.13 -1.79 2.98
C ALA A 101 -5.66 -3.18 3.38
N ASP A 102 -5.67 -4.12 2.46
CA ASP A 102 -6.24 -5.47 2.58
C ASP A 102 -5.19 -6.59 2.61
N GLN A 103 -3.94 -6.24 2.86
CA GLN A 103 -2.82 -7.17 2.98
C GLN A 103 -2.24 -7.23 4.41
N PRO A 104 -2.99 -7.68 5.43
CA PRO A 104 -2.52 -7.72 6.82
C PRO A 104 -1.43 -8.77 7.05
N LEU A 105 -1.20 -9.67 6.08
CA LEU A 105 -0.15 -10.70 6.12
C LEU A 105 1.24 -10.18 5.74
N VAL A 106 1.35 -8.95 5.26
CA VAL A 106 2.64 -8.28 5.07
C VAL A 106 3.14 -7.82 6.43
N THR A 107 4.13 -8.52 6.95
CA THR A 107 4.66 -8.32 8.30
C THR A 107 5.67 -7.18 8.38
N THR A 108 5.97 -6.71 9.59
CA THR A 108 7.04 -5.75 9.87
C THR A 108 8.38 -6.19 9.31
N ASP A 109 8.70 -7.50 9.39
CA ASP A 109 9.94 -8.06 8.84
C ASP A 109 10.04 -7.91 7.32
N ILE A 110 8.94 -8.15 6.58
CA ILE A 110 8.87 -7.94 5.12
C ILE A 110 9.13 -6.46 4.79
N TYR A 111 8.50 -5.53 5.53
CA TYR A 111 8.75 -4.09 5.33
C TYR A 111 10.21 -3.74 5.57
N ASN A 112 10.82 -4.25 6.64
CA ASN A 112 12.22 -4.00 6.97
C ASN A 112 13.16 -4.52 5.88
N GLN A 113 12.94 -5.72 5.36
CA GLN A 113 13.73 -6.28 4.26
C GLN A 113 13.69 -5.36 3.03
N LEU A 114 12.49 -4.93 2.61
CA LEU A 114 12.32 -4.08 1.43
C LEU A 114 12.89 -2.67 1.64
N ILE A 115 12.64 -2.06 2.80
CA ILE A 115 13.13 -0.72 3.15
C ILE A 115 14.67 -0.71 3.17
N ASN A 116 15.30 -1.70 3.82
CA ASN A 116 16.74 -1.78 3.91
C ASN A 116 17.39 -2.04 2.55
N TYR A 117 16.76 -2.92 1.75
CA TYR A 117 17.22 -3.14 0.39
C TYR A 117 17.15 -1.87 -0.45
N PHE A 118 16.00 -1.15 -0.42
CA PHE A 118 15.83 0.09 -1.15
C PHE A 118 16.84 1.16 -0.72
N LYS A 119 17.08 1.34 0.59
CA LYS A 119 18.05 2.30 1.11
C LYS A 119 19.48 1.98 0.69
N LYS A 120 19.81 0.71 0.50
CA LYS A 120 21.16 0.26 0.15
C LYS A 120 21.43 0.33 -1.35
N GLU A 121 20.51 -0.14 -2.17
CA GLU A 121 20.72 -0.33 -3.61
C GLU A 121 20.11 0.83 -4.45
N GLU A 122 19.22 1.64 -3.86
CA GLU A 122 18.55 2.79 -4.48
C GLU A 122 17.92 2.51 -5.86
N PRO A 123 17.17 1.41 -6.03
CA PRO A 123 16.57 1.09 -7.33
C PRO A 123 15.47 2.09 -7.70
N LEU A 124 15.20 2.28 -9.00
CA LEU A 124 14.06 3.08 -9.46
C LEU A 124 12.72 2.47 -9.06
N LEU A 125 12.62 1.16 -9.17
CA LEU A 125 11.42 0.37 -8.87
C LEU A 125 11.82 -0.90 -8.13
N LEU A 126 11.34 -1.08 -6.90
CA LEU A 126 11.50 -2.31 -6.13
C LEU A 126 10.16 -3.02 -5.99
N VAL A 127 10.06 -4.24 -6.48
CA VAL A 127 8.83 -5.03 -6.49
C VAL A 127 9.08 -6.34 -5.75
N PRO A 128 8.40 -6.61 -4.62
CA PRO A 128 8.49 -7.92 -3.99
C PRO A 128 7.85 -8.97 -4.87
N SER A 129 8.38 -10.18 -4.81
CA SER A 129 7.80 -11.32 -5.50
C SER A 129 7.82 -12.57 -4.63
N TYR A 130 6.83 -13.43 -4.85
CA TYR A 130 6.74 -14.76 -4.28
C TYR A 130 6.41 -15.76 -5.39
N ASN A 131 7.24 -16.79 -5.55
CA ASN A 131 7.10 -17.78 -6.62
C ASN A 131 6.91 -17.13 -8.01
N GLN A 132 7.73 -16.13 -8.35
CA GLN A 132 7.68 -15.36 -9.61
C GLN A 132 6.39 -14.54 -9.84
N ARG A 133 5.54 -14.40 -8.83
CA ARG A 133 4.38 -13.52 -8.86
C ARG A 133 4.73 -12.19 -8.20
N ARG A 134 4.48 -11.09 -8.90
CA ARG A 134 4.62 -9.72 -8.38
C ARG A 134 3.66 -9.51 -7.22
N GLY A 135 4.13 -8.89 -6.15
CA GLY A 135 3.36 -8.58 -4.95
C GLY A 135 3.40 -7.11 -4.55
N HIS A 136 2.91 -6.83 -3.36
CA HIS A 136 3.00 -5.53 -2.68
C HIS A 136 3.68 -5.72 -1.32
N PRO A 137 4.23 -4.65 -0.74
CA PRO A 137 4.24 -3.26 -1.20
C PRO A 137 5.26 -2.99 -2.33
N LEU A 138 4.98 -2.00 -3.16
CA LEU A 138 5.95 -1.49 -4.14
C LEU A 138 6.75 -0.36 -3.52
N ILE A 139 8.08 -0.27 -3.78
CA ILE A 139 8.82 0.96 -3.50
C ILE A 139 9.24 1.59 -4.83
N ILE A 140 8.86 2.85 -5.01
CA ILE A 140 9.14 3.65 -6.19
C ILE A 140 10.07 4.79 -5.79
N SER A 141 11.19 4.98 -6.49
CA SER A 141 12.04 6.15 -6.28
C SER A 141 11.26 7.45 -6.48
N ALA A 142 11.48 8.43 -5.60
CA ALA A 142 10.87 9.76 -5.74
C ALA A 142 11.25 10.45 -7.06
N GLU A 143 12.32 10.04 -7.73
CA GLU A 143 12.70 10.52 -9.05
C GLU A 143 11.60 10.28 -10.11
N LEU A 144 10.75 9.27 -9.90
CA LEU A 144 9.64 8.95 -10.80
C LEU A 144 8.34 9.71 -10.50
N ILE A 145 8.30 10.57 -9.47
CA ILE A 145 7.12 11.41 -9.17
C ILE A 145 6.68 12.25 -10.39
N PRO A 146 7.58 12.92 -11.13
CA PRO A 146 7.19 13.65 -12.35
C PRO A 146 6.52 12.75 -13.39
N GLU A 147 6.97 11.50 -13.51
CA GLU A 147 6.38 10.54 -14.46
C GLU A 147 4.98 10.09 -14.00
N ILE A 148 4.76 9.93 -12.68
CA ILE A 148 3.42 9.65 -12.14
C ILE A 148 2.46 10.81 -12.46
N TYR A 149 2.90 12.07 -12.34
CA TYR A 149 2.09 13.23 -12.72
C TYR A 149 1.78 13.27 -14.22
N LYS A 150 2.74 12.92 -15.11
CA LYS A 150 2.50 12.82 -16.55
C LYS A 150 1.43 11.79 -16.90
N LEU A 151 1.42 10.62 -16.26
CA LEU A 151 0.37 9.62 -16.45
C LEU A 151 -1.04 10.20 -16.21
N ARG A 152 -1.17 11.18 -15.30
CA ARG A 152 -2.43 11.88 -15.07
C ARG A 152 -2.79 12.82 -16.22
N GLU A 153 -1.81 13.56 -16.74
CA GLU A 153 -1.99 14.57 -17.82
C GLU A 153 -2.35 13.91 -19.15
N ASP A 154 -1.73 12.77 -19.44
CA ASP A 154 -1.96 11.98 -20.66
C ASP A 154 -3.31 11.23 -20.67
N GLY A 155 -4.12 11.41 -19.60
CA GLY A 155 -5.34 10.63 -19.36
C GLY A 155 -5.00 9.35 -18.61
N VAL A 156 -5.60 9.18 -17.42
CA VAL A 156 -5.30 8.04 -16.52
C VAL A 156 -5.27 6.73 -17.29
N PRO A 157 -4.11 6.07 -17.41
CA PRO A 157 -4.01 4.85 -18.18
C PRO A 157 -4.79 3.73 -17.51
N GLU A 158 -5.35 2.85 -18.32
CA GLU A 158 -5.92 1.61 -17.82
C GLU A 158 -4.84 0.84 -17.03
N GLY A 159 -5.09 0.61 -15.72
CA GLY A 159 -4.11 -0.02 -14.82
C GLY A 159 -3.34 0.93 -13.88
N GLY A 160 -3.47 2.25 -13.99
CA GLY A 160 -2.89 3.20 -13.04
C GLY A 160 -1.35 3.09 -12.93
N LEU A 161 -0.82 2.82 -11.72
CA LEU A 161 0.63 2.64 -11.50
C LEU A 161 1.24 1.48 -12.30
N ARG A 162 0.44 0.51 -12.73
CA ARG A 162 0.92 -0.58 -13.58
C ARG A 162 1.52 -0.05 -14.89
N ALA A 163 0.95 1.02 -15.45
CA ALA A 163 1.50 1.64 -16.65
C ALA A 163 2.91 2.22 -16.41
N LEU A 164 3.21 2.69 -15.19
CA LEU A 164 4.58 3.08 -14.84
C LEU A 164 5.51 1.86 -14.79
N LEU A 165 5.06 0.77 -14.17
CA LEU A 165 5.84 -0.47 -14.11
C LEU A 165 6.10 -1.04 -15.52
N ASP A 166 5.10 -1.02 -16.39
CA ASP A 166 5.25 -1.49 -17.78
C ASP A 166 6.22 -0.60 -18.59
N LYS A 167 6.20 0.73 -18.35
CA LYS A 167 7.12 1.68 -19.00
C LYS A 167 8.58 1.49 -18.59
N TYR A 168 8.80 1.11 -17.34
CA TYR A 168 10.13 0.95 -16.75
C TYR A 168 10.42 -0.53 -16.41
N GLU A 169 9.91 -1.46 -17.23
CA GLU A 169 10.00 -2.90 -16.96
C GLU A 169 11.44 -3.38 -16.81
N ASP A 170 12.37 -2.86 -17.61
CA ASP A 170 13.79 -3.19 -17.57
C ASP A 170 14.52 -2.62 -16.33
N GLU A 171 13.90 -1.66 -15.62
CA GLU A 171 14.43 -1.01 -14.43
C GLU A 171 13.79 -1.56 -13.13
N ILE A 172 12.94 -2.59 -13.24
CA ILE A 172 12.33 -3.21 -12.08
C ILE A 172 13.34 -4.14 -11.42
N GLU A 173 13.63 -3.86 -10.16
CA GLU A 173 14.33 -4.79 -9.30
C GLU A 173 13.35 -5.65 -8.53
N TYR A 174 13.44 -6.98 -8.71
CA TYR A 174 12.58 -7.95 -8.05
C TYR A 174 13.23 -8.48 -6.79
N TYR A 175 12.57 -8.27 -5.64
CA TYR A 175 12.98 -8.84 -4.37
C TYR A 175 12.20 -10.11 -4.07
N ASN A 176 12.83 -11.26 -4.24
CA ASN A 176 12.18 -12.56 -4.03
C ASN A 176 12.10 -12.88 -2.53
N LEU A 177 10.88 -13.11 -2.06
CA LEU A 177 10.56 -13.46 -0.68
C LEU A 177 10.08 -14.91 -0.58
N ASP A 178 10.27 -15.50 0.59
CA ASP A 178 9.73 -16.83 0.93
C ASP A 178 8.33 -16.75 1.58
N GLN A 179 7.83 -15.52 1.84
CA GLN A 179 6.53 -15.26 2.45
C GLN A 179 5.49 -14.91 1.39
N GLU A 180 4.39 -15.68 1.36
CA GLU A 180 3.29 -15.45 0.40
C GLU A 180 2.44 -14.22 0.71
N GLY A 181 2.53 -13.64 1.91
CA GLY A 181 1.72 -12.48 2.34
C GLY A 181 1.74 -11.30 1.36
N VAL A 182 2.84 -11.15 0.59
CA VAL A 182 2.98 -10.08 -0.41
C VAL A 182 2.08 -10.23 -1.64
N ILE A 183 1.46 -11.41 -1.83
CA ILE A 183 0.56 -11.69 -2.97
C ILE A 183 -0.87 -12.06 -2.53
N ILE A 184 -1.19 -11.88 -1.24
CA ILE A 184 -2.49 -12.23 -0.67
C ILE A 184 -3.29 -10.97 -0.39
N ASP A 185 -4.36 -10.77 -1.16
CA ASP A 185 -5.38 -9.73 -0.93
C ASP A 185 -6.61 -10.35 -0.28
N LEU A 186 -7.12 -9.76 0.79
CA LEU A 186 -8.37 -10.19 1.41
C LEU A 186 -9.57 -9.57 0.68
N ASP A 187 -9.89 -10.08 -0.52
CA ASP A 187 -10.94 -9.53 -1.38
C ASP A 187 -12.33 -10.13 -1.11
N TYR A 188 -12.40 -11.38 -0.67
CA TYR A 188 -13.64 -12.10 -0.37
C TYR A 188 -13.72 -12.48 1.10
N TYR A 189 -14.94 -12.64 1.61
CA TYR A 189 -15.15 -12.99 3.01
C TYR A 189 -14.61 -14.38 3.35
N GLU A 190 -14.63 -15.30 2.38
CA GLU A 190 -14.06 -16.64 2.51
C GLU A 190 -12.53 -16.60 2.70
N ASP A 191 -11.83 -15.73 1.96
CA ASP A 191 -10.39 -15.52 2.12
C ASP A 191 -10.09 -14.98 3.51
N TYR A 192 -10.86 -13.97 3.96
CA TYR A 192 -10.74 -13.44 5.30
C TYR A 192 -10.91 -14.54 6.36
N GLN A 193 -11.95 -15.37 6.29
CA GLN A 193 -12.19 -16.42 7.28
C GLN A 193 -11.05 -17.45 7.30
N LYS A 194 -10.57 -17.87 6.12
CA LYS A 194 -9.46 -18.81 6.00
C LYS A 194 -8.21 -18.26 6.68
N TYR A 195 -7.72 -17.11 6.24
CA TYR A 195 -6.47 -16.56 6.76
C TYR A 195 -6.58 -16.07 8.20
N TYR A 196 -7.76 -15.61 8.64
CA TYR A 196 -7.98 -15.28 10.03
C TYR A 196 -7.81 -16.51 10.94
N SER A 197 -8.41 -17.65 10.57
CA SER A 197 -8.29 -18.89 11.33
C SER A 197 -6.85 -19.41 11.38
N ASP A 198 -6.13 -19.33 10.26
CA ASP A 198 -4.76 -19.84 10.15
C ASP A 198 -3.75 -19.03 11.00
N HIS A 199 -4.04 -17.75 11.26
CA HIS A 199 -3.12 -16.85 11.98
C HIS A 199 -3.53 -16.51 13.41
N HIS A 200 -4.77 -16.84 13.85
CA HIS A 200 -5.31 -16.45 15.17
C HIS A 200 -5.95 -17.63 15.93
N SER A 201 -5.64 -18.87 15.55
CA SER A 201 -6.13 -20.10 16.22
C SER A 201 -5.27 -20.51 17.38
#